data_7b3171cfabfd6834b24b3bf9a091d120
#
_entry.id   7b3171cfabfd6834b24b3bf9a091d120
#
_cell.length_a   1.000
_cell.length_b   1.000
_cell.length_c   1.000
_cell.angle_alpha   90.00
_cell.angle_beta   90.00
_cell.angle_gamma   90.00
#
_symmetry.space_group_name_H-M   'P 1'
#
loop_
_entity.id
_entity.type
_entity.pdbx_description
1 polymer ?
#
loop_
_entity_poly.entity_id
_entity_poly.type
_entity_poly.pdbx_seq_one_letter_code
_entity_poly.pdbx_strand_id
1 'polypeptide(L)'
;NILNSGKKLFVFDIRDAPTQSLVEKGAVSCSSIDSLTQESEIIMMSLPGPEEVKIVASEALESMSPGKVLVDLSTNSPSLIREIDSIAKLKNVSFLDAPVSGGTRGAKSGELTVMVGGEKKVFDTLGPIWDCIGTNVFHVGGAGTGNIIKLVNNMLAFSNMMSNAEALI
;
A
#
# COMPACT_ATOMS: atom_id res chain seq x y z
N ASN A 1 11.48 -5.91 -5.44
CA ASN A 1 11.44 -7.02 -4.49
C ASN A 1 10.43 -8.09 -4.96
N ILE A 2 9.16 -7.75 -5.26
CA ILE A 2 8.13 -8.69 -5.72
C ILE A 2 8.59 -9.46 -6.97
N LEU A 3 9.14 -8.80 -7.99
CA LEU A 3 9.72 -9.47 -9.17
C LEU A 3 10.85 -10.43 -8.78
N ASN A 4 11.73 -10.03 -7.87
CA ASN A 4 12.86 -10.85 -7.44
C ASN A 4 12.41 -12.13 -6.71
N SER A 5 11.19 -12.16 -6.18
CA SER A 5 10.58 -13.36 -5.58
C SER A 5 9.97 -14.32 -6.60
N GLY A 6 10.10 -14.05 -7.91
CA GLY A 6 9.56 -14.86 -8.98
C GLY A 6 8.05 -14.68 -9.23
N LYS A 7 7.43 -13.70 -8.61
CA LYS A 7 6.01 -13.41 -8.82
C LYS A 7 5.81 -12.55 -10.07
N LYS A 8 4.73 -12.81 -10.81
CA LYS A 8 4.31 -11.96 -11.91
C LYS A 8 3.87 -10.60 -11.36
N LEU A 9 4.35 -9.51 -11.96
CA LEU A 9 4.04 -8.15 -11.54
C LEU A 9 3.49 -7.36 -12.71
N PHE A 10 2.29 -6.84 -12.55
CA PHE A 10 1.68 -5.87 -13.42
C PHE A 10 1.85 -4.48 -12.81
N VAL A 11 2.12 -3.46 -13.64
CA VAL A 11 2.38 -2.10 -13.16
C VAL A 11 1.64 -1.06 -13.99
N PHE A 12 1.18 -0.02 -13.30
CA PHE A 12 0.62 1.17 -13.89
C PHE A 12 1.08 2.40 -13.08
N ASP A 13 1.51 3.45 -13.74
CA ASP A 13 1.78 4.78 -13.17
C ASP A 13 1.39 5.80 -14.25
N ILE A 14 0.89 6.95 -13.87
CA ILE A 14 0.62 8.07 -14.80
C ILE A 14 1.90 8.65 -15.41
N ARG A 15 3.06 8.32 -14.87
CA ARG A 15 4.38 8.68 -15.38
C ARG A 15 5.03 7.48 -16.05
N ASP A 16 5.55 7.67 -17.25
CA ASP A 16 6.16 6.59 -18.04
C ASP A 16 7.47 6.06 -17.44
N ALA A 17 8.33 6.94 -16.94
CA ALA A 17 9.68 6.57 -16.50
C ALA A 17 9.74 5.52 -15.37
N PRO A 18 8.93 5.58 -14.27
CA PRO A 18 8.89 4.51 -13.27
C PRO A 18 8.42 3.18 -13.84
N THR A 19 7.40 3.20 -14.70
CA THR A 19 6.86 2.00 -15.36
C THR A 19 7.90 1.35 -16.25
N GLN A 20 8.56 2.13 -17.11
CA GLN A 20 9.60 1.65 -18.02
C GLN A 20 10.74 0.96 -17.27
N SER A 21 11.21 1.54 -16.18
CA SER A 21 12.27 0.95 -15.34
C SER A 21 11.89 -0.39 -14.72
N LEU A 22 10.60 -0.64 -14.47
CA LEU A 22 10.11 -1.94 -13.97
C LEU A 22 9.91 -2.94 -15.10
N VAL A 23 9.45 -2.49 -16.28
CA VAL A 23 9.32 -3.32 -17.49
C VAL A 23 10.67 -3.89 -17.92
N GLU A 24 11.73 -3.08 -17.89
CA GLU A 24 13.10 -3.54 -18.17
C GLU A 24 13.57 -4.66 -17.22
N LYS A 25 12.95 -4.76 -16.05
CA LYS A 25 13.22 -5.82 -15.05
C LYS A 25 12.26 -7.01 -15.14
N GLY A 26 11.33 -6.99 -16.08
CA GLY A 26 10.39 -8.08 -16.33
C GLY A 26 8.97 -7.87 -15.80
N ALA A 27 8.60 -6.66 -15.37
CA ALA A 27 7.20 -6.35 -15.08
C ALA A 27 6.39 -6.18 -16.39
N VAL A 28 5.09 -6.36 -16.30
CA VAL A 28 4.15 -6.14 -17.40
C VAL A 28 3.47 -4.79 -17.21
N SER A 29 3.62 -3.88 -18.17
CA SER A 29 2.92 -2.59 -18.14
C SER A 29 1.44 -2.77 -18.49
N CYS A 30 0.56 -2.13 -17.72
CA CYS A 30 -0.85 -1.97 -18.04
C CYS A 30 -1.12 -0.55 -18.55
N SER A 31 -2.13 -0.40 -19.40
CA SER A 31 -2.51 0.89 -19.99
C SER A 31 -3.48 1.69 -19.12
N SER A 32 -4.09 1.05 -18.12
CA SER A 32 -5.09 1.64 -17.23
C SER A 32 -5.19 0.88 -15.91
N ILE A 33 -5.84 1.48 -14.92
CA ILE A 33 -6.21 0.82 -13.67
C ILE A 33 -7.15 -0.36 -13.96
N ASP A 34 -8.10 -0.21 -14.87
CA ASP A 34 -9.01 -1.29 -15.27
C ASP A 34 -8.24 -2.51 -15.79
N SER A 35 -7.34 -2.32 -16.76
CA SER A 35 -6.52 -3.44 -17.27
C SER A 35 -5.66 -4.09 -16.19
N LEU A 36 -5.11 -3.30 -15.26
CA LEU A 36 -4.32 -3.81 -14.14
C LEU A 36 -5.17 -4.64 -13.18
N THR A 37 -6.39 -4.18 -12.86
CA THR A 37 -7.27 -4.91 -11.95
C THR A 37 -7.79 -6.21 -12.56
N GLN A 38 -7.97 -6.28 -13.86
CA GLN A 38 -8.38 -7.52 -14.54
C GLN A 38 -7.29 -8.60 -14.46
N GLU A 39 -6.03 -8.22 -14.64
CA GLU A 39 -4.88 -9.12 -14.68
C GLU A 39 -4.34 -9.52 -13.29
N SER A 40 -4.75 -8.83 -12.22
CA SER A 40 -4.18 -8.98 -10.88
C SER A 40 -5.21 -9.48 -9.86
N GLU A 41 -4.81 -10.39 -8.97
CA GLU A 41 -5.59 -10.82 -7.81
C GLU A 41 -5.40 -9.89 -6.61
N ILE A 42 -4.20 -9.30 -6.49
CA ILE A 42 -3.82 -8.39 -5.42
C ILE A 42 -3.37 -7.08 -6.06
N ILE A 43 -4.04 -6.01 -5.74
CA ILE A 43 -3.72 -4.65 -6.21
C ILE A 43 -3.11 -3.88 -5.04
N MET A 44 -1.92 -3.31 -5.24
CA MET A 44 -1.23 -2.53 -4.23
C MET A 44 -1.05 -1.08 -4.72
N MET A 45 -1.59 -0.13 -3.97
CA MET A 45 -1.46 1.30 -4.24
C MET A 45 -0.35 1.90 -3.38
N SER A 46 0.45 2.81 -3.97
CA SER A 46 1.43 3.64 -3.26
C SER A 46 1.42 5.03 -3.88
N LEU A 47 0.65 5.93 -3.31
CA LEU A 47 0.24 7.18 -3.92
C LEU A 47 0.63 8.39 -3.03
N PRO A 48 0.73 9.61 -3.61
CA PRO A 48 1.23 10.78 -2.88
C PRO A 48 0.36 11.24 -1.71
N GLY A 49 -0.96 11.08 -1.80
CA GLY A 49 -1.84 11.60 -0.78
C GLY A 49 -3.29 11.10 -0.85
N PRO A 50 -4.14 11.61 0.06
CA PRO A 50 -5.52 11.15 0.20
C PRO A 50 -6.40 11.32 -1.05
N GLU A 51 -6.21 12.41 -1.80
CA GLU A 51 -7.00 12.70 -3.01
C GLU A 51 -6.72 11.67 -4.10
N GLU A 52 -5.44 11.37 -4.36
CA GLU A 52 -5.04 10.36 -5.34
C GLU A 52 -5.51 8.98 -4.91
N VAL A 53 -5.40 8.65 -3.61
CA VAL A 53 -5.89 7.37 -3.09
C VAL A 53 -7.39 7.24 -3.27
N LYS A 54 -8.17 8.29 -3.00
CA LYS A 54 -9.62 8.27 -3.18
C LYS A 54 -10.00 8.01 -4.64
N ILE A 55 -9.35 8.72 -5.59
CA ILE A 55 -9.63 8.58 -7.02
C ILE A 55 -9.26 7.16 -7.49
N VAL A 56 -8.03 6.73 -7.24
CA VAL A 56 -7.50 5.44 -7.71
C VAL A 56 -8.23 4.26 -7.07
N ALA A 57 -8.53 4.32 -5.76
CA ALA A 57 -9.29 3.28 -5.09
C ALA A 57 -10.72 3.17 -5.65
N SER A 58 -11.39 4.29 -5.94
CA SER A 58 -12.72 4.27 -6.53
C SER A 58 -12.72 3.62 -7.91
N GLU A 59 -11.79 4.03 -8.79
CA GLU A 59 -11.63 3.47 -10.13
C GLU A 59 -11.28 1.97 -10.09
N ALA A 60 -10.34 1.59 -9.22
CA ALA A 60 -9.98 0.19 -9.04
C ALA A 60 -11.16 -0.66 -8.55
N LEU A 61 -11.91 -0.18 -7.55
CA LEU A 61 -13.07 -0.89 -7.02
C LEU A 61 -14.22 -0.98 -8.03
N GLU A 62 -14.34 -0.10 -9.02
CA GLU A 62 -15.32 -0.21 -10.09
C GLU A 62 -15.05 -1.40 -11.00
N SER A 63 -13.80 -1.73 -11.25
CA SER A 63 -13.37 -2.77 -12.19
C SER A 63 -12.92 -4.07 -11.51
N MET A 64 -12.69 -4.09 -10.20
CA MET A 64 -12.29 -5.29 -9.47
C MET A 64 -13.41 -6.30 -9.34
N SER A 65 -13.10 -7.56 -9.65
CA SER A 65 -14.01 -8.70 -9.41
C SER A 65 -14.07 -9.08 -7.92
N PRO A 66 -15.18 -9.66 -7.45
CA PRO A 66 -15.29 -10.21 -6.11
C PRO A 66 -14.18 -11.19 -5.77
N GLY A 67 -13.73 -11.16 -4.52
CA GLY A 67 -12.66 -12.03 -4.01
C GLY A 67 -11.24 -11.50 -4.17
N LYS A 68 -11.04 -10.43 -4.95
CA LYS A 68 -9.73 -9.75 -5.06
C LYS A 68 -9.40 -8.93 -3.81
N VAL A 69 -8.13 -8.55 -3.69
CA VAL A 69 -7.62 -7.79 -2.55
C VAL A 69 -7.04 -6.45 -3.02
N LEU A 70 -7.48 -5.36 -2.40
CA LEU A 70 -6.92 -4.03 -2.57
C LEU A 70 -6.12 -3.67 -1.31
N VAL A 71 -4.86 -3.25 -1.49
CA VAL A 71 -3.96 -2.85 -0.41
C VAL A 71 -3.50 -1.42 -0.64
N ASP A 72 -3.65 -0.55 0.35
CA ASP A 72 -3.12 0.81 0.30
C ASP A 72 -1.89 0.97 1.18
N LEU A 73 -0.73 1.17 0.57
CA LEU A 73 0.56 1.42 1.23
C LEU A 73 0.77 2.90 1.57
N SER A 74 -0.14 3.78 1.15
CA SER A 74 -0.04 5.22 1.34
C SER A 74 -0.39 5.63 2.77
N THR A 75 -0.02 6.85 3.14
CA THR A 75 -0.42 7.43 4.43
C THR A 75 -1.64 8.31 4.25
N ASN A 76 -2.73 7.99 4.93
CA ASN A 76 -4.04 8.61 4.78
C ASN A 76 -4.72 8.93 6.11
N SER A 77 -5.86 9.62 6.03
CA SER A 77 -6.75 9.75 7.19
C SER A 77 -7.49 8.43 7.46
N PRO A 78 -7.63 8.02 8.72
CA PRO A 78 -8.39 6.82 9.07
C PRO A 78 -9.86 6.86 8.63
N SER A 79 -10.45 8.04 8.47
CA SER A 79 -11.82 8.21 7.97
C SER A 79 -11.95 7.82 6.51
N LEU A 80 -11.04 8.29 5.64
CA LEU A 80 -11.01 7.90 4.22
C LEU A 80 -10.81 6.39 4.06
N ILE A 81 -9.91 5.80 4.84
CA ILE A 81 -9.66 4.35 4.80
C ILE A 81 -10.93 3.56 5.14
N ARG A 82 -11.69 3.96 6.15
CA ARG A 82 -12.95 3.29 6.51
C ARG A 82 -14.04 3.48 5.46
N GLU A 83 -14.07 4.63 4.77
CA GLU A 83 -14.94 4.87 3.62
C GLU A 83 -14.63 3.88 2.49
N ILE A 84 -13.36 3.75 2.11
CA ILE A 84 -12.91 2.81 1.08
C ILE A 84 -13.21 1.36 1.46
N ASP A 85 -12.91 0.95 2.71
CA ASP A 85 -13.23 -0.38 3.23
C ASP A 85 -14.73 -0.71 3.13
N SER A 86 -15.58 0.27 3.43
CA SER A 86 -17.04 0.11 3.34
C SER A 86 -17.49 -0.12 1.90
N ILE A 87 -16.91 0.63 0.94
CA ILE A 87 -17.21 0.46 -0.50
C ILE A 87 -16.69 -0.90 -1.01
N ALA A 88 -15.46 -1.27 -0.63
CA ALA A 88 -14.86 -2.55 -1.01
C ALA A 88 -15.72 -3.74 -0.55
N LYS A 89 -16.21 -3.71 0.69
CA LYS A 89 -17.12 -4.73 1.23
C LYS A 89 -18.39 -4.89 0.45
N LEU A 90 -19.01 -3.80 -0.02
CA LEU A 90 -20.23 -3.85 -0.86
C LEU A 90 -19.97 -4.56 -2.19
N LYS A 91 -18.72 -4.56 -2.66
CA LYS A 91 -18.28 -5.21 -3.90
C LYS A 91 -17.68 -6.61 -3.66
N ASN A 92 -17.68 -7.11 -2.43
CA ASN A 92 -17.01 -8.35 -2.03
C ASN A 92 -15.51 -8.35 -2.38
N VAL A 93 -14.86 -7.20 -2.30
CA VAL A 93 -13.41 -7.01 -2.40
C VAL A 93 -12.86 -6.82 -1.00
N SER A 94 -11.77 -7.50 -0.68
CA SER A 94 -11.07 -7.30 0.59
C SER A 94 -10.19 -6.05 0.53
N PHE A 95 -10.18 -5.26 1.61
CA PHE A 95 -9.35 -4.07 1.68
C PHE A 95 -8.45 -4.09 2.92
N LEU A 96 -7.17 -3.72 2.74
CA LEU A 96 -6.20 -3.54 3.82
C LEU A 96 -5.51 -2.18 3.68
N ASP A 97 -5.44 -1.42 4.77
CA ASP A 97 -4.53 -0.27 4.86
C ASP A 97 -3.20 -0.73 5.45
N ALA A 98 -2.12 -0.46 4.75
CA ALA A 98 -0.81 -1.00 5.06
C ALA A 98 0.30 0.06 4.92
N PRO A 99 0.17 1.24 5.56
CA PRO A 99 1.19 2.27 5.48
C PRO A 99 2.54 1.76 5.96
N VAL A 100 3.60 2.31 5.35
CA VAL A 100 4.96 1.84 5.52
C VAL A 100 5.87 2.84 6.21
N SER A 101 6.94 2.36 6.84
CA SER A 101 8.04 3.14 7.36
C SER A 101 9.37 2.52 6.94
N GLY A 102 10.41 3.36 6.73
CA GLY A 102 11.73 2.93 6.24
C GLY A 102 12.22 3.69 5.01
N GLY A 103 11.36 4.56 4.45
CA GLY A 103 11.68 5.42 3.31
C GLY A 103 12.09 4.65 2.05
N THR A 104 12.70 5.35 1.11
CA THR A 104 13.15 4.76 -0.17
C THR A 104 14.23 3.70 0.01
N ARG A 105 15.06 3.81 1.05
CA ARG A 105 16.09 2.81 1.36
C ARG A 105 15.44 1.48 1.77
N GLY A 106 14.54 1.50 2.76
CA GLY A 106 13.83 0.31 3.19
C GLY A 106 12.97 -0.31 2.08
N ALA A 107 12.35 0.52 1.23
CA ALA A 107 11.60 0.04 0.07
C ALA A 107 12.50 -0.70 -0.94
N LYS A 108 13.71 -0.20 -1.20
CA LYS A 108 14.67 -0.86 -2.12
C LYS A 108 15.20 -2.18 -1.57
N SER A 109 15.54 -2.23 -0.28
CA SER A 109 16.08 -3.44 0.35
C SER A 109 15.02 -4.48 0.73
N GLY A 110 13.72 -4.14 0.71
CA GLY A 110 12.65 -5.01 1.20
C GLY A 110 12.58 -5.06 2.74
N GLU A 111 13.06 -4.03 3.41
CA GLU A 111 13.17 -3.96 4.88
C GLU A 111 12.21 -2.93 5.48
N LEU A 112 11.06 -2.74 4.86
CA LEU A 112 10.05 -1.84 5.41
C LEU A 112 9.47 -2.37 6.72
N THR A 113 9.06 -1.44 7.57
CA THR A 113 8.06 -1.71 8.60
C THR A 113 6.69 -1.42 8.02
N VAL A 114 5.79 -2.40 8.05
CA VAL A 114 4.44 -2.32 7.49
C VAL A 114 3.41 -2.47 8.62
N MET A 115 2.48 -1.53 8.72
CA MET A 115 1.45 -1.48 9.77
C MET A 115 0.10 -1.77 9.12
N VAL A 116 -0.39 -3.02 9.23
CA VAL A 116 -1.54 -3.48 8.45
C VAL A 116 -2.82 -3.43 9.28
N GLY A 117 -3.80 -2.65 8.83
CA GLY A 117 -5.17 -2.65 9.32
C GLY A 117 -6.10 -3.34 8.32
N GLY A 118 -7.13 -4.00 8.84
CA GLY A 118 -8.13 -4.71 8.08
C GLY A 118 -8.40 -6.11 8.60
N GLU A 119 -9.02 -6.97 7.81
CA GLU A 119 -9.36 -8.32 8.25
C GLU A 119 -8.12 -9.21 8.41
N LYS A 120 -7.95 -9.77 9.63
CA LYS A 120 -6.79 -10.61 9.97
C LYS A 120 -6.62 -11.81 9.03
N LYS A 121 -7.70 -12.44 8.62
CA LYS A 121 -7.67 -13.58 7.71
C LYS A 121 -7.08 -13.19 6.35
N VAL A 122 -7.44 -12.03 5.82
CA VAL A 122 -6.89 -11.51 4.56
C VAL A 122 -5.41 -11.18 4.73
N PHE A 123 -5.04 -10.52 5.83
CA PHE A 123 -3.64 -10.26 6.17
C PHE A 123 -2.80 -11.54 6.14
N ASP A 124 -3.28 -12.63 6.74
CA ASP A 124 -2.56 -13.90 6.82
C ASP A 124 -2.35 -14.55 5.44
N THR A 125 -3.31 -14.38 4.51
CA THR A 125 -3.16 -14.91 3.15
C THR A 125 -2.08 -14.20 2.33
N LEU A 126 -1.74 -12.97 2.69
CA LEU A 126 -0.73 -12.15 2.00
C LEU A 126 0.69 -12.32 2.56
N GLY A 127 0.94 -13.27 3.46
CA GLY A 127 2.27 -13.55 4.02
C GLY A 127 3.40 -13.51 2.98
N PRO A 128 3.30 -14.27 1.86
CA PRO A 128 4.33 -14.29 0.82
C PRO A 128 4.54 -12.94 0.09
N ILE A 129 3.60 -11.99 0.19
CA ILE A 129 3.76 -10.63 -0.33
C ILE A 129 4.44 -9.75 0.70
N TRP A 130 4.03 -9.88 1.97
CA TRP A 130 4.65 -9.13 3.07
C TRP A 130 6.16 -9.42 3.15
N ASP A 131 6.57 -10.68 3.01
CA ASP A 131 7.98 -11.11 3.01
C ASP A 131 8.81 -10.46 1.89
N CYS A 132 8.17 -10.01 0.81
CA CYS A 132 8.86 -9.31 -0.28
C CYS A 132 9.16 -7.85 0.03
N ILE A 133 8.39 -7.20 0.89
CA ILE A 133 8.42 -5.74 1.05
C ILE A 133 8.90 -5.27 2.42
N GLY A 134 8.78 -6.12 3.45
CA GLY A 134 9.12 -5.71 4.80
C GLY A 134 9.68 -6.83 5.68
N THR A 135 10.54 -6.47 6.61
CA THR A 135 11.06 -7.37 7.66
C THR A 135 10.24 -7.30 8.94
N ASN A 136 9.49 -6.22 9.13
CA ASN A 136 8.64 -6.00 10.29
C ASN A 136 7.21 -5.71 9.80
N VAL A 137 6.38 -6.73 9.75
CA VAL A 137 4.99 -6.62 9.27
C VAL A 137 4.03 -6.96 10.39
N PHE A 138 3.20 -6.00 10.79
CA PHE A 138 2.31 -6.13 11.93
C PHE A 138 0.86 -5.99 11.52
N HIS A 139 0.00 -6.95 11.88
CA HIS A 139 -1.44 -6.73 11.89
C HIS A 139 -1.82 -5.96 13.15
N VAL A 140 -2.34 -4.74 12.99
CA VAL A 140 -2.56 -3.82 14.11
C VAL A 140 -4.04 -3.57 14.43
N GLY A 141 -4.96 -4.27 13.75
CA GLY A 141 -6.40 -4.19 14.02
C GLY A 141 -7.26 -4.07 12.77
N GLY A 142 -8.47 -3.56 12.89
CA GLY A 142 -9.40 -3.33 11.77
C GLY A 142 -8.98 -2.20 10.83
N ALA A 143 -9.79 -1.97 9.77
CA ALA A 143 -9.51 -0.95 8.76
C ALA A 143 -9.29 0.45 9.38
N GLY A 144 -8.24 1.13 8.95
CA GLY A 144 -7.79 2.43 9.40
C GLY A 144 -6.84 2.40 10.60
N THR A 145 -6.63 1.24 11.25
CA THR A 145 -5.70 1.17 12.39
C THR A 145 -4.24 1.22 11.95
N GLY A 146 -3.90 0.72 10.77
CA GLY A 146 -2.57 0.89 10.18
C GLY A 146 -2.20 2.36 10.05
N ASN A 147 -3.11 3.16 9.49
CA ASN A 147 -2.91 4.60 9.35
C ASN A 147 -2.89 5.33 10.70
N ILE A 148 -3.68 4.92 11.70
CA ILE A 148 -3.59 5.48 13.07
C ILE A 148 -2.18 5.27 13.62
N ILE A 149 -1.65 4.06 13.58
CA ILE A 149 -0.30 3.76 14.08
C ILE A 149 0.76 4.54 13.29
N LYS A 150 0.61 4.61 11.96
CA LYS A 150 1.52 5.39 11.10
C LYS A 150 1.54 6.87 11.46
N LEU A 151 0.39 7.49 11.71
CA LEU A 151 0.29 8.89 12.08
C LEU A 151 0.92 9.15 13.46
N VAL A 152 0.70 8.26 14.44
CA VAL A 152 1.35 8.33 15.76
C VAL A 152 2.86 8.19 15.63
N ASN A 153 3.34 7.22 14.84
CA ASN A 153 4.77 7.04 14.58
C ASN A 153 5.39 8.30 13.93
N ASN A 154 4.72 8.89 12.95
CA ASN A 154 5.19 10.11 12.31
C ASN A 154 5.22 11.30 13.29
N MET A 155 4.19 11.46 14.11
CA MET A 155 4.13 12.50 15.16
C MET A 155 5.35 12.39 16.08
N LEU A 156 5.64 11.21 16.60
CA LEU A 156 6.79 10.97 17.48
C LEU A 156 8.12 11.27 16.77
N ALA A 157 8.29 10.76 15.53
CA ALA A 157 9.52 10.95 14.77
C ALA A 157 9.79 12.44 14.49
N PHE A 158 8.79 13.19 14.04
CA PHE A 158 8.96 14.62 13.73
C PHE A 158 9.11 15.47 14.99
N SER A 159 8.39 15.18 16.08
CA SER A 159 8.58 15.87 17.36
C SER A 159 10.00 15.68 17.89
N ASN A 160 10.52 14.46 17.87
CA ASN A 160 11.89 14.18 18.27
C ASN A 160 12.92 14.89 17.38
N MET A 161 12.68 14.93 16.06
CA MET A 161 13.56 15.62 15.12
C MET A 161 13.60 17.14 15.40
N MET A 162 12.44 17.76 15.65
CA MET A 162 12.35 19.17 15.98
C MET A 162 13.05 19.50 17.31
N SER A 163 12.80 18.69 18.36
CA SER A 163 13.46 18.88 19.66
C SER A 163 14.98 18.73 19.56
N ASN A 164 15.47 17.78 18.77
CA ASN A 164 16.91 17.62 18.52
C ASN A 164 17.48 18.81 17.76
N ALA A 165 16.78 19.35 16.76
CA ALA A 165 17.20 20.51 16.00
C ALA A 165 17.30 21.76 16.90
N GLU A 166 16.32 21.99 17.76
CA GLU A 166 16.33 23.09 18.74
C GLU A 166 17.48 22.97 19.76
N ALA A 167 17.82 21.73 20.17
CA ALA A 167 18.89 21.50 21.12
C ALA A 167 20.31 21.74 20.53
N LEU A 168 20.44 21.85 19.21
CA LEU A 168 21.71 22.08 18.49
C LEU A 168 21.97 23.55 18.16
N ILE A 169 21.02 24.45 18.44
CA ILE A 169 21.11 25.90 18.22
C ILE A 169 21.52 26.59 19.53
#